data_8e7e7f07f81eba9bcf89b58775005a41
#
_entry.id   8e7e7f07f81eba9bcf89b58775005a41
#
_cell.length_a   1.000
_cell.length_b   1.000
_cell.length_c   1.000
_cell.angle_alpha   90.00
_cell.angle_beta   90.00
_cell.angle_gamma   90.00
#
_symmetry.space_group_name_H-M   'P 1'
#
loop_
_entity.id
_entity.type
_entity.pdbx_description
1 polymer ?
#
loop_
_entity_poly.entity_id
_entity_poly.type
_entity_poly.pdbx_seq_one_letter_code
_entity_poly.pdbx_strand_id
1 'polypeptide(L)'
;MPTTFLTKEGYQKLADELEYLRTTKRLEVANRLHEAMEGGELIENAEYEAAKNEQAFVEGRIQELEMILASARIIDEKSKKAKSDLVQVGSQVTIKEGGNASEKYSIVGAAEANPREGKISNESPIGKAILNHRAGEVVNVEAPAGTFKVKIIKVE
;
A
#
# COMPACT_ATOMS: atom_id res chain seq x y z
N MET A 1 -16.36 5.60 -5.11
CA MET A 1 -15.21 5.10 -4.37
C MET A 1 -13.98 5.06 -5.26
N PRO A 2 -12.84 5.48 -4.76
CA PRO A 2 -11.63 5.40 -5.57
C PRO A 2 -11.30 3.93 -5.87
N THR A 3 -10.96 3.66 -7.11
CA THR A 3 -10.53 2.34 -7.53
C THR A 3 -9.12 2.09 -7.01
N THR A 4 -8.92 1.02 -6.27
CA THR A 4 -7.60 0.61 -5.80
C THR A 4 -6.97 -0.34 -6.82
N PHE A 5 -5.78 0.01 -7.30
CA PHE A 5 -5.03 -0.85 -8.20
C PHE A 5 -4.09 -1.75 -7.40
N LEU A 6 -4.14 -3.04 -7.66
CA LEU A 6 -3.28 -4.03 -6.99
C LEU A 6 -2.64 -4.95 -8.02
N THR A 7 -1.42 -5.38 -7.73
CA THR A 7 -0.84 -6.53 -8.44
C THR A 7 -1.53 -7.81 -7.96
N LYS A 8 -1.38 -8.88 -8.70
CA LYS A 8 -1.92 -10.19 -8.30
C LYS A 8 -1.33 -10.64 -6.95
N GLU A 9 -0.03 -10.42 -6.76
CA GLU A 9 0.64 -10.73 -5.49
C GLU A 9 0.14 -9.86 -4.34
N GLY A 10 -0.02 -8.56 -4.57
CA GLY A 10 -0.54 -7.63 -3.57
C GLY A 10 -1.97 -7.95 -3.16
N TYR A 11 -2.82 -8.28 -4.11
CA TYR A 11 -4.18 -8.75 -3.83
C TYR A 11 -4.17 -10.00 -2.95
N GLN A 12 -3.34 -10.98 -3.30
CA GLN A 12 -3.24 -12.23 -2.54
C GLN A 12 -2.73 -11.99 -1.11
N LYS A 13 -1.74 -11.14 -0.93
CA LYS A 13 -1.22 -10.78 0.40
C LYS A 13 -2.29 -10.14 1.28
N LEU A 14 -3.06 -9.21 0.73
CA LEU A 14 -4.13 -8.54 1.47
C LEU A 14 -5.29 -9.50 1.77
N ALA A 15 -5.61 -10.40 0.85
CA ALA A 15 -6.62 -11.43 1.07
C ALA A 15 -6.20 -12.42 2.17
N ASP A 16 -4.94 -12.82 2.18
CA ASP A 16 -4.38 -13.70 3.22
C ASP A 16 -4.35 -13.00 4.59
N GLU A 17 -3.98 -11.74 4.63
CA GLU A 17 -4.04 -10.91 5.85
C GLU A 17 -5.47 -10.83 6.39
N LEU A 18 -6.44 -10.58 5.51
CA LEU A 18 -7.85 -10.51 5.89
C LEU A 18 -8.35 -11.84 6.47
N GLU A 19 -8.00 -12.94 5.84
CA GLU A 19 -8.36 -14.28 6.34
C GLU A 19 -7.74 -14.55 7.71
N TYR A 20 -6.46 -14.24 7.88
CA TYR A 20 -5.76 -14.37 9.16
C TYR A 20 -6.44 -13.54 10.26
N LEU A 21 -6.77 -12.29 9.98
CA LEU A 21 -7.42 -11.40 10.94
C LEU A 21 -8.83 -11.89 11.33
N ARG A 22 -9.59 -12.35 10.37
CA ARG A 22 -10.96 -12.87 10.61
C ARG A 22 -11.01 -14.17 11.39
N THR A 23 -10.03 -15.03 11.18
CA THR A 23 -10.00 -16.37 11.80
C THR A 23 -9.11 -16.39 13.04
N THR A 24 -7.80 -16.38 12.83
CA THR A 24 -6.82 -16.58 13.91
C THR A 24 -6.75 -15.40 14.88
N LYS A 25 -6.55 -14.20 14.36
CA LYS A 25 -6.32 -13.02 15.19
C LYS A 25 -7.56 -12.60 15.98
N ARG A 26 -8.73 -12.64 15.35
CA ARG A 26 -10.00 -12.33 16.02
C ARG A 26 -10.26 -13.27 17.18
N LEU A 27 -9.97 -14.55 17.00
CA LEU A 27 -10.13 -15.55 18.07
C LEU A 27 -9.14 -15.34 19.21
N GLU A 28 -7.88 -15.06 18.91
CA GLU A 28 -6.86 -14.77 19.94
C GLU A 28 -7.27 -13.57 20.80
N VAL A 29 -7.71 -12.50 20.16
CA VAL A 29 -8.14 -11.28 20.86
C VAL A 29 -9.39 -11.54 21.70
N ALA A 30 -10.35 -12.30 21.17
CA ALA A 30 -11.55 -12.68 21.91
C ALA A 30 -11.22 -13.50 23.16
N ASN A 31 -10.29 -14.43 23.05
CA ASN A 31 -9.82 -15.25 24.20
C ASN A 31 -9.10 -14.38 25.24
N ARG A 32 -8.21 -13.49 24.82
CA ARG A 32 -7.53 -12.55 25.71
C ARG A 32 -8.52 -11.64 26.44
N LEU A 33 -9.52 -11.16 25.73
CA LEU A 33 -10.57 -10.32 26.31
C LEU A 33 -11.37 -11.11 27.35
N HIS A 34 -11.73 -12.35 27.04
CA HIS A 34 -12.46 -13.22 27.95
C HIS A 34 -11.65 -13.53 29.22
N GLU A 35 -10.38 -13.88 29.08
CA GLU A 35 -9.46 -14.11 30.20
C GLU A 35 -9.31 -12.88 31.09
N ALA A 36 -9.18 -11.70 30.48
CA ALA A 36 -9.10 -10.44 31.23
C ALA A 36 -10.39 -10.12 32.00
N MET A 37 -11.55 -10.49 31.46
CA MET A 37 -12.84 -10.34 32.14
C MET A 37 -13.00 -11.29 33.34
N GLU A 38 -12.46 -12.49 33.26
CA GLU A 38 -12.47 -13.47 34.36
C GLU A 38 -11.64 -13.05 35.57
N GLY A 39 -10.65 -12.17 35.36
CA GLY A 39 -9.78 -11.62 36.41
C GLY A 39 -10.46 -10.71 37.44
N GLY A 40 -11.73 -10.40 37.30
CA GLY A 40 -12.64 -9.91 38.33
C GLY A 40 -12.74 -8.41 38.58
N GLU A 41 -11.75 -7.60 38.31
CA GLU A 41 -11.79 -6.14 38.49
C GLU A 41 -11.65 -5.38 37.18
N LEU A 42 -12.78 -5.05 36.56
CA LEU A 42 -12.84 -4.45 35.23
C LEU A 42 -12.39 -2.99 35.16
N ILE A 43 -12.45 -2.25 36.25
CA ILE A 43 -12.29 -0.78 36.23
C ILE A 43 -10.83 -0.34 36.14
N GLU A 44 -9.88 -1.16 36.57
CA GLU A 44 -8.45 -0.87 36.55
C GLU A 44 -7.61 -1.97 35.87
N ASN A 45 -8.24 -2.76 35.01
CA ASN A 45 -7.58 -3.88 34.37
C ASN A 45 -6.91 -3.46 33.07
N ALA A 46 -5.59 -3.24 33.13
CA ALA A 46 -4.77 -2.86 31.97
C ALA A 46 -4.81 -3.92 30.85
N GLU A 47 -4.92 -5.20 31.20
CA GLU A 47 -5.05 -6.30 30.22
C GLU A 47 -6.37 -6.22 29.46
N TYR A 48 -7.46 -5.89 30.16
CA TYR A 48 -8.77 -5.70 29.54
C TYR A 48 -8.75 -4.52 28.55
N GLU A 49 -8.21 -3.38 28.97
CA GLU A 49 -8.08 -2.21 28.10
C GLU A 49 -7.19 -2.48 26.88
N ALA A 50 -6.06 -3.17 27.08
CA ALA A 50 -5.17 -3.56 25.98
C ALA A 50 -5.88 -4.49 24.98
N ALA A 51 -6.62 -5.48 25.47
CA ALA A 51 -7.38 -6.40 24.62
C ALA A 51 -8.52 -5.69 23.87
N LYS A 52 -9.21 -4.74 24.51
CA LYS A 52 -10.22 -3.90 23.86
C LYS A 52 -9.65 -3.03 22.75
N ASN A 53 -8.52 -2.40 23.00
CA ASN A 53 -7.83 -1.58 22.00
C ASN A 53 -7.36 -2.42 20.81
N GLU A 54 -6.82 -3.60 21.07
CA GLU A 54 -6.42 -4.55 20.03
C GLU A 54 -7.63 -5.03 19.22
N GLN A 55 -8.75 -5.32 19.85
CA GLN A 55 -10.00 -5.69 19.18
C GLN A 55 -10.45 -4.59 18.21
N ALA A 56 -10.47 -3.34 18.67
CA ALA A 56 -10.84 -2.21 17.84
C ALA A 56 -9.91 -2.05 16.64
N PHE A 57 -8.61 -2.21 16.85
CA PHE A 57 -7.61 -2.16 15.77
C PHE A 57 -7.83 -3.28 14.74
N VAL A 58 -8.03 -4.51 15.19
CA VAL A 58 -8.27 -5.67 14.32
C VAL A 58 -9.55 -5.48 13.50
N GLU A 59 -10.64 -5.07 14.11
CA GLU A 59 -11.91 -4.84 13.41
C GLU A 59 -11.81 -3.70 12.40
N GLY A 60 -11.11 -2.62 12.74
CA GLY A 60 -10.84 -1.51 11.82
C GLY A 60 -10.02 -1.95 10.61
N ARG A 61 -8.99 -2.76 10.83
CA ARG A 61 -8.15 -3.30 9.74
C ARG A 61 -8.93 -4.26 8.85
N ILE A 62 -9.80 -5.09 9.42
CA ILE A 62 -10.68 -5.97 8.65
C ILE A 62 -11.57 -5.16 7.72
N GLN A 63 -12.23 -4.12 8.23
CA GLN A 63 -13.08 -3.25 7.42
C GLN A 63 -12.30 -2.55 6.30
N GLU A 64 -11.12 -2.05 6.61
CA GLU A 64 -10.24 -1.42 5.62
C GLU A 64 -9.88 -2.41 4.50
N LEU A 65 -9.45 -3.62 4.85
CA LEU A 65 -9.10 -4.65 3.87
C LEU A 65 -10.30 -5.07 3.02
N GLU A 66 -11.47 -5.21 3.62
CA GLU A 66 -12.71 -5.51 2.89
C GLU A 66 -13.03 -4.44 1.85
N MET A 67 -12.89 -3.17 2.21
CA MET A 67 -13.10 -2.05 1.29
C MET A 67 -12.08 -2.03 0.16
N ILE A 68 -10.80 -2.22 0.48
CA ILE A 68 -9.71 -2.27 -0.50
C ILE A 68 -9.95 -3.40 -1.50
N LEU A 69 -10.21 -4.62 -1.02
CA LEU A 69 -10.42 -5.78 -1.87
C LEU A 69 -11.71 -5.69 -2.70
N ALA A 70 -12.75 -5.06 -2.17
CA ALA A 70 -14.01 -4.86 -2.90
C ALA A 70 -13.86 -3.88 -4.06
N SER A 71 -12.99 -2.87 -3.93
CA SER A 71 -12.73 -1.87 -4.96
C SER A 71 -11.50 -2.18 -5.82
N ALA A 72 -10.81 -3.29 -5.56
CA ALA A 72 -9.55 -3.62 -6.20
C ALA A 72 -9.72 -3.95 -7.67
N ARG A 73 -8.81 -3.43 -8.49
CA ARG A 73 -8.57 -3.88 -9.85
C ARG A 73 -7.19 -4.50 -9.95
N ILE A 74 -7.15 -5.75 -10.35
CA ILE A 74 -5.90 -6.48 -10.50
C ILE A 74 -5.23 -6.04 -11.80
N ILE A 75 -3.98 -5.62 -11.68
CA ILE A 75 -3.14 -5.29 -12.83
C ILE A 75 -2.44 -6.58 -13.24
N ASP A 76 -2.76 -7.06 -14.45
CA ASP A 76 -2.09 -8.22 -15.00
C ASP A 76 -0.71 -7.80 -15.53
N GLU A 77 0.34 -8.24 -14.85
CA GLU A 77 1.71 -8.01 -15.29
C GLU A 77 2.04 -8.63 -16.64
N LYS A 78 1.26 -9.63 -17.03
CA LYS A 78 1.44 -10.30 -18.34
C LYS A 78 0.89 -9.48 -19.50
N SER A 79 -0.04 -8.57 -19.28
CA SER A 79 -0.54 -7.67 -20.32
C SER A 79 0.45 -6.55 -20.67
N LYS A 80 1.52 -6.40 -19.89
CA LYS A 80 2.61 -5.44 -20.12
C LYS A 80 3.46 -5.70 -21.37
N LYS A 81 3.26 -6.80 -22.07
CA LYS A 81 3.95 -7.07 -23.33
C LYS A 81 3.49 -6.18 -24.50
N ALA A 82 2.40 -5.47 -24.36
CA ALA A 82 2.11 -4.34 -25.22
C ALA A 82 3.04 -3.21 -24.74
N LYS A 83 4.11 -2.99 -25.47
CA LYS A 83 5.13 -1.96 -25.24
C LYS A 83 4.52 -0.56 -25.19
N SER A 84 3.96 -0.22 -24.06
CA SER A 84 3.64 1.17 -23.76
C SER A 84 4.89 1.79 -23.16
N ASP A 85 5.51 2.70 -23.88
CA ASP A 85 6.64 3.50 -23.35
C ASP A 85 6.18 4.46 -22.24
N LEU A 86 4.90 4.45 -21.94
CA LEU A 86 4.28 5.29 -20.92
C LEU A 86 4.38 4.66 -19.53
N VAL A 87 4.66 5.50 -18.54
CA VAL A 87 4.61 5.10 -17.14
C VAL A 87 3.17 4.84 -16.74
N GLN A 88 2.91 3.65 -16.28
CA GLN A 88 1.60 3.21 -15.79
C GLN A 88 1.74 2.52 -14.44
N VAL A 89 0.61 2.34 -13.74
CA VAL A 89 0.62 1.53 -12.52
C VAL A 89 1.07 0.11 -12.89
N GLY A 90 2.07 -0.38 -12.16
CA GLY A 90 2.73 -1.64 -12.45
C GLY A 90 4.02 -1.52 -13.26
N SER A 91 4.35 -0.36 -13.80
CA SER A 91 5.63 -0.12 -14.50
C SER A 91 6.79 -0.03 -13.51
N GLN A 92 7.97 -0.48 -13.95
CA GLN A 92 9.24 -0.17 -13.29
C GLN A 92 9.88 1.01 -13.99
N VAL A 93 10.24 2.03 -13.25
CA VAL A 93 10.77 3.28 -13.78
C VAL A 93 12.10 3.59 -13.12
N THR A 94 13.09 3.91 -13.94
CA THR A 94 14.37 4.44 -13.47
C THR A 94 14.31 5.96 -13.61
N ILE A 95 14.49 6.67 -12.53
CA ILE A 95 14.43 8.12 -12.49
C ILE A 95 15.71 8.72 -11.91
N LYS A 96 15.99 9.96 -12.27
CA LYS A 96 17.14 10.72 -11.77
C LYS A 96 16.69 12.11 -11.35
N GLU A 97 16.94 12.44 -10.09
CA GLU A 97 16.68 13.75 -9.53
C GLU A 97 17.95 14.60 -9.57
N GLY A 98 17.94 15.64 -10.40
CA GLY A 98 19.07 16.59 -10.51
C GLY A 98 20.40 15.92 -10.79
N GLY A 99 21.40 16.20 -9.96
CA GLY A 99 22.74 15.60 -10.02
C GLY A 99 22.91 14.29 -9.25
N ASN A 100 21.84 13.78 -8.65
CA ASN A 100 21.87 12.56 -7.84
C ASN A 100 21.96 11.29 -8.70
N ALA A 101 22.29 10.16 -8.08
CA ALA A 101 22.29 8.87 -8.75
C ALA A 101 20.88 8.47 -9.20
N SER A 102 20.81 7.67 -10.26
CA SER A 102 19.53 7.11 -10.74
C SER A 102 18.96 6.13 -9.72
N GLU A 103 17.66 6.18 -9.50
CA GLU A 103 16.95 5.28 -8.62
C GLU A 103 15.85 4.55 -9.39
N LYS A 104 15.65 3.29 -9.05
CA LYS A 104 14.63 2.44 -9.68
C LYS A 104 13.43 2.31 -8.74
N TYR A 105 12.24 2.60 -9.25
CA TYR A 105 10.99 2.49 -8.53
C TYR A 105 9.97 1.67 -9.30
N SER A 106 9.13 0.97 -8.56
CA SER A 106 7.92 0.33 -9.10
C SER A 106 6.71 1.18 -8.76
N ILE A 107 5.90 1.49 -9.77
CA ILE A 107 4.65 2.23 -9.55
C ILE A 107 3.56 1.23 -9.18
N VAL A 108 3.00 1.38 -8.01
CA VAL A 108 1.97 0.48 -7.46
C VAL A 108 0.76 1.27 -6.98
N GLY A 109 -0.32 0.59 -6.64
CA GLY A 109 -1.46 1.21 -5.97
C GLY A 109 -1.11 1.62 -4.54
N ALA A 110 -1.86 2.56 -3.98
CA ALA A 110 -1.61 3.11 -2.64
C ALA A 110 -1.54 2.03 -1.54
N ALA A 111 -2.35 0.96 -1.68
CA ALA A 111 -2.39 -0.14 -0.72
C ALA A 111 -1.12 -0.99 -0.69
N GLU A 112 -0.36 -1.03 -1.77
CA GLU A 112 0.90 -1.78 -1.89
C GLU A 112 2.15 -0.91 -1.71
N ALA A 113 2.00 0.40 -1.57
CA ALA A 113 3.13 1.32 -1.53
C ALA A 113 4.06 1.03 -0.34
N ASN A 114 5.34 0.88 -0.63
CA ASN A 114 6.38 0.73 0.37
C ASN A 114 7.66 1.39 -0.15
N PRO A 115 7.91 2.66 0.20
CA PRO A 115 9.09 3.37 -0.28
C PRO A 115 10.43 2.70 0.05
N ARG A 116 10.48 1.95 1.15
CA ARG A 116 11.71 1.23 1.55
C ARG A 116 12.08 0.11 0.59
N GLU A 117 11.08 -0.46 -0.08
CA GLU A 117 11.25 -1.50 -1.09
C GLU A 117 11.26 -0.94 -2.53
N GLY A 118 11.26 0.38 -2.68
CA GLY A 118 11.19 1.04 -3.97
C GLY A 118 9.82 0.98 -4.63
N LYS A 119 8.77 0.74 -3.87
CA LYS A 119 7.39 0.73 -4.35
C LYS A 119 6.71 2.05 -4.01
N ILE A 120 6.48 2.88 -5.03
CA ILE A 120 5.83 4.18 -4.85
C ILE A 120 4.40 4.15 -5.37
N SER A 121 3.52 4.84 -4.66
CA SER A 121 2.12 4.95 -5.06
C SER A 121 1.95 5.84 -6.28
N ASN A 122 1.02 5.47 -7.16
CA ASN A 122 0.56 6.35 -8.23
C ASN A 122 -0.07 7.66 -7.71
N GLU A 123 -0.44 7.71 -6.44
CA GLU A 123 -0.97 8.90 -5.76
C GLU A 123 0.11 9.72 -5.06
N SER A 124 1.35 9.20 -4.95
CA SER A 124 2.48 9.93 -4.39
C SER A 124 2.88 11.12 -5.29
N PRO A 125 3.56 12.15 -4.76
CA PRO A 125 4.00 13.29 -5.58
C PRO A 125 4.83 12.89 -6.80
N ILE A 126 5.79 11.98 -6.63
CA ILE A 126 6.61 11.46 -7.73
C ILE A 126 5.75 10.62 -8.69
N GLY A 127 4.94 9.71 -8.16
CA GLY A 127 4.07 8.83 -8.94
C GLY A 127 3.10 9.62 -9.82
N LYS A 128 2.44 10.63 -9.28
CA LYS A 128 1.55 11.53 -10.04
C LYS A 128 2.29 12.28 -11.15
N ALA A 129 3.48 12.76 -10.85
CA ALA A 129 4.26 13.57 -11.80
C ALA A 129 4.73 12.77 -13.01
N ILE A 130 5.14 11.51 -12.80
CA ILE A 130 5.70 10.67 -13.88
C ILE A 130 4.64 9.83 -14.61
N LEU A 131 3.46 9.67 -14.05
CA LEU A 131 2.38 8.88 -14.65
C LEU A 131 2.01 9.43 -16.04
N ASN A 132 1.85 8.54 -17.02
CA ASN A 132 1.56 8.88 -18.42
C ASN A 132 2.66 9.66 -19.16
N HIS A 133 3.85 9.75 -18.59
CA HIS A 133 5.05 10.29 -19.23
C HIS A 133 5.93 9.17 -19.79
N ARG A 134 6.88 9.54 -20.65
CA ARG A 134 7.78 8.58 -21.33
C ARG A 134 9.21 8.71 -20.85
N ALA A 135 10.03 7.68 -21.12
CA ALA A 135 11.48 7.77 -20.94
C ALA A 135 12.06 8.94 -21.72
N GLY A 136 12.98 9.66 -21.10
CA GLY A 136 13.61 10.86 -21.64
C GLY A 136 12.92 12.17 -21.28
N GLU A 137 11.71 12.14 -20.75
CA GLU A 137 11.00 13.34 -20.33
C GLU A 137 11.48 13.81 -18.95
N VAL A 138 11.46 15.14 -18.75
CA VAL A 138 11.72 15.79 -17.47
C VAL A 138 10.40 16.30 -16.93
N VAL A 139 10.04 15.92 -15.73
CA VAL A 139 8.78 16.32 -15.09
C VAL A 139 9.03 17.08 -13.80
N ASN A 140 8.11 17.98 -13.45
CA ASN A 140 8.13 18.69 -12.19
C ASN A 140 7.36 17.89 -11.15
N VAL A 141 7.98 17.64 -10.00
CA VAL A 141 7.35 16.97 -8.87
C VAL A 141 6.98 18.01 -7.81
N GLU A 142 5.71 18.10 -7.50
CA GLU A 142 5.22 18.97 -6.44
C GLU A 142 5.10 18.18 -5.14
N ALA A 143 6.09 18.33 -4.27
CA ALA A 143 6.12 17.68 -2.97
C ALA A 143 5.87 18.70 -1.84
N PRO A 144 5.43 18.26 -0.65
CA PRO A 144 5.25 19.17 0.50
C PRO A 144 6.49 19.97 0.88
N ALA A 145 7.69 19.42 0.62
CA ALA A 145 8.97 20.08 0.87
C ALA A 145 9.40 21.06 -0.24
N GLY A 146 8.68 21.14 -1.36
CA GLY A 146 8.98 22.01 -2.49
C GLY A 146 8.87 21.30 -3.83
N THR A 147 9.05 22.06 -4.91
CA THR A 147 9.00 21.53 -6.28
C THR A 147 10.42 21.21 -6.77
N PHE A 148 10.61 20.04 -7.35
CA PHE A 148 11.88 19.62 -7.95
C PHE A 148 11.66 18.92 -9.29
N LYS A 149 12.70 18.79 -10.07
CA LYS A 149 12.65 18.16 -11.40
C LYS A 149 13.22 16.75 -11.37
N VAL A 150 12.55 15.85 -12.04
CA VAL A 150 12.95 14.45 -12.18
C VAL A 150 12.98 14.09 -13.66
N LYS A 151 14.06 13.44 -14.09
CA LYS A 151 14.18 12.89 -15.44
C LYS A 151 13.88 11.40 -15.43
N ILE A 152 12.99 10.98 -16.32
CA ILE A 152 12.67 9.57 -16.53
C ILE A 152 13.75 8.99 -17.46
N ILE A 153 14.54 8.05 -16.93
CA ILE A 153 15.66 7.45 -17.68
C ILE A 153 15.18 6.24 -18.48
N LYS A 154 14.38 5.38 -17.84
CA LYS A 154 13.92 4.12 -18.44
C LYS A 154 12.56 3.73 -17.88
N VAL A 155 11.71 3.16 -18.74
CA VAL A 155 10.41 2.58 -18.37
C VAL A 155 10.40 1.11 -18.79
N GLU A 156 10.14 0.20 -17.85
CA GLU A 156 10.05 -1.24 -18.09
C GLU A 156 8.65 -1.78 -17.78
#